data_757bfc89418c16a1ae25d42d41da3a54
#
_entry.id   757bfc89418c16a1ae25d42d41da3a54
#
_cell.length_a   1.000
_cell.length_b   1.000
_cell.length_c   1.000
_cell.angle_alpha   90.00
_cell.angle_beta   90.00
_cell.angle_gamma   90.00
#
_symmetry.space_group_name_H-M   'P 1'
#
loop_
_entity.id
_entity.type
_entity.pdbx_description
1 polymer ?
#
loop_
_entity_poly.entity_id
_entity_poly.type
_entity_poly.pdbx_seq_one_letter_code
_entity_poly.pdbx_strand_id
1 'polypeptide(L)'
;MTILEELIRTMKKSFGKRDITVEDIRIGVFYTAAKLDTGDAGVAFTPRDLADTVCCPRSAAKMPASGKLKGKKALELTKLASNDSSMQRSVGVAVLNALSALLVREHGMPARVVKGADALDVIKIKAVDTIVMVGAFVPFIKKLKGRSNELLIIDKHPQALKEDERHLWRSPASIPEIMDRADVVIITGSSMVEGGLDELLSACTKAREIILAGPTASMWPEPFFKRGVTVMAGISVNDPDKLLQVVSEGGSGYFFTGPSRKIAIVREKRIGEGRR
;
A
#
# COMPACT_ATOMS: atom_id res chain seq x y z
N MET A 1 16.79 0.17 -9.34
CA MET A 1 16.25 -0.72 -8.31
C MET A 1 14.99 -0.08 -7.74
N THR A 2 13.86 -0.77 -7.86
CA THR A 2 12.57 -0.31 -7.37
C THR A 2 12.48 -0.40 -5.84
N ILE A 3 11.45 0.25 -5.26
CA ILE A 3 11.15 0.16 -3.81
C ILE A 3 10.93 -1.29 -3.38
N LEU A 4 10.15 -2.05 -4.14
CA LEU A 4 9.84 -3.44 -3.80
C LEU A 4 11.07 -4.33 -3.88
N GLU A 5 11.96 -4.13 -4.86
CA GLU A 5 13.25 -4.83 -4.93
C GLU A 5 14.15 -4.52 -3.73
N GLU A 6 14.20 -3.25 -3.29
CA GLU A 6 14.95 -2.86 -2.08
C GLU A 6 14.37 -3.52 -0.84
N LEU A 7 13.02 -3.57 -0.73
CA LEU A 7 12.34 -4.23 0.37
C LEU A 7 12.60 -5.75 0.38
N ILE A 8 12.52 -6.41 -0.78
CA ILE A 8 12.88 -7.84 -0.94
C ILE A 8 14.32 -8.09 -0.47
N ARG A 9 15.25 -7.21 -0.84
CA ARG A 9 16.65 -7.31 -0.39
C ARG A 9 16.77 -7.17 1.13
N THR A 10 16.02 -6.25 1.72
CA THR A 10 15.94 -6.08 3.19
C THR A 10 15.44 -7.36 3.85
N MET A 11 14.35 -7.95 3.36
CA MET A 11 13.81 -9.20 3.90
C MET A 11 14.79 -10.37 3.76
N LYS A 12 15.47 -10.48 2.61
CA LYS A 12 16.53 -11.49 2.42
C LYS A 12 17.69 -11.32 3.39
N LYS A 13 18.10 -10.09 3.68
CA LYS A 13 19.16 -9.80 4.65
C LYS A 13 18.74 -10.22 6.07
N SER A 14 17.51 -9.93 6.45
CA SER A 14 16.98 -10.21 7.80
C SER A 14 16.67 -11.69 8.01
N PHE A 15 16.12 -12.37 7.01
CA PHE A 15 15.55 -13.70 7.15
C PHE A 15 16.15 -14.78 6.24
N GLY A 16 17.19 -14.47 5.45
CA GLY A 16 17.72 -15.37 4.42
C GLY A 16 18.24 -16.71 4.93
N LYS A 17 18.55 -16.82 6.24
CA LYS A 17 19.00 -18.06 6.90
C LYS A 17 17.85 -18.82 7.56
N ARG A 18 16.62 -18.32 7.53
CA ARG A 18 15.45 -18.88 8.20
C ARG A 18 14.53 -19.58 7.21
N ASP A 19 13.91 -20.63 7.65
CA ASP A 19 12.91 -21.38 6.86
C ASP A 19 11.50 -20.93 7.25
N ILE A 20 11.16 -19.67 6.87
CA ILE A 20 9.83 -19.10 7.09
C ILE A 20 8.96 -19.49 5.90
N THR A 21 7.82 -20.13 6.19
CA THR A 21 6.88 -20.61 5.17
C THR A 21 5.55 -19.86 5.25
N VAL A 22 4.82 -19.92 4.16
CA VAL A 22 3.45 -19.41 4.11
C VAL A 22 2.50 -20.49 4.62
N GLU A 23 1.81 -20.20 5.71
CA GLU A 23 0.80 -21.09 6.30
C GLU A 23 -0.51 -21.05 5.51
N ASP A 24 -0.97 -19.86 5.11
CA ASP A 24 -2.18 -19.68 4.33
C ASP A 24 -2.11 -18.43 3.44
N ILE A 25 -2.78 -18.47 2.28
CA ILE A 25 -3.02 -17.32 1.40
C ILE A 25 -4.47 -17.36 0.93
N ARG A 26 -5.14 -16.22 1.06
CA ARG A 26 -6.50 -16.00 0.57
C ARG A 26 -6.52 -14.85 -0.43
N ILE A 27 -6.98 -15.13 -1.64
CA ILE A 27 -7.19 -14.14 -2.69
C ILE A 27 -8.68 -13.82 -2.73
N GLY A 28 -9.05 -12.71 -2.07
CA GLY A 28 -10.43 -12.24 -2.04
C GLY A 28 -10.71 -11.18 -3.11
N VAL A 29 -11.95 -10.72 -3.14
CA VAL A 29 -12.43 -9.73 -4.15
C VAL A 29 -11.69 -8.39 -4.06
N PHE A 30 -11.36 -7.93 -2.86
CA PHE A 30 -10.76 -6.61 -2.62
C PHE A 30 -9.32 -6.68 -2.13
N TYR A 31 -8.99 -7.75 -1.41
CA TYR A 31 -7.67 -7.92 -0.82
C TYR A 31 -7.20 -9.37 -0.94
N THR A 32 -5.88 -9.50 -1.05
CA THR A 32 -5.15 -10.75 -0.89
C THR A 32 -4.47 -10.72 0.48
N ALA A 33 -4.67 -11.76 1.28
CA ALA A 33 -4.03 -11.88 2.59
C ALA A 33 -3.07 -13.07 2.61
N ALA A 34 -1.95 -12.92 3.30
CA ALA A 34 -0.97 -13.98 3.55
C ALA A 34 -0.69 -14.07 5.05
N LYS A 35 -0.68 -15.30 5.58
CA LYS A 35 -0.25 -15.64 6.95
C LYS A 35 1.00 -16.51 6.87
N LEU A 36 1.99 -16.19 7.67
CA LEU A 36 3.22 -16.97 7.84
C LEU A 36 3.06 -18.01 8.95
N ASP A 37 3.88 -19.04 8.93
CA ASP A 37 4.00 -20.04 10.01
C ASP A 37 4.45 -19.43 11.34
N THR A 38 5.01 -18.23 11.32
CA THR A 38 5.34 -17.42 12.50
C THR A 38 4.13 -16.74 13.15
N GLY A 39 2.95 -16.84 12.52
CA GLY A 39 1.72 -16.18 12.95
C GLY A 39 1.55 -14.75 12.44
N ASP A 40 2.57 -14.16 11.79
CA ASP A 40 2.47 -12.81 11.25
C ASP A 40 1.67 -12.83 9.94
N ALA A 41 0.92 -11.76 9.67
CA ALA A 41 0.10 -11.66 8.47
C ALA A 41 0.19 -10.28 7.81
N GLY A 42 -0.11 -10.26 6.52
CA GLY A 42 -0.15 -9.05 5.72
C GLY A 42 -1.20 -9.11 4.63
N VAL A 43 -1.59 -7.95 4.13
CA VAL A 43 -2.57 -7.83 3.05
C VAL A 43 -2.05 -6.96 1.92
N ALA A 44 -2.58 -7.20 0.73
CA ALA A 44 -2.39 -6.35 -0.43
C ALA A 44 -3.71 -6.17 -1.18
N PHE A 45 -3.85 -5.09 -1.91
CA PHE A 45 -4.95 -4.88 -2.84
C PHE A 45 -5.04 -6.03 -3.84
N THR A 46 -6.23 -6.53 -4.14
CA THR A 46 -6.47 -7.50 -5.23
C THR A 46 -6.89 -6.73 -6.48
N PRO A 47 -6.14 -6.81 -7.60
CA PRO A 47 -6.54 -6.21 -8.87
C PRO A 47 -7.86 -6.79 -9.36
N ARG A 48 -8.73 -5.94 -9.89
CA ARG A 48 -10.06 -6.35 -10.38
C ARG A 48 -10.17 -6.44 -11.89
N ASP A 49 -9.17 -5.94 -12.63
CA ASP A 49 -9.11 -5.99 -14.08
C ASP A 49 -8.70 -7.40 -14.56
N LEU A 50 -9.51 -8.39 -14.16
CA LEU A 50 -9.26 -9.80 -14.44
C LEU A 50 -10.01 -10.30 -15.69
N ALA A 51 -10.76 -9.43 -16.38
CA ALA A 51 -11.63 -9.81 -17.51
C ALA A 51 -10.87 -10.61 -18.60
N ASP A 52 -9.57 -10.31 -18.79
CA ASP A 52 -8.73 -10.97 -19.79
C ASP A 52 -7.99 -12.22 -19.27
N THR A 53 -8.19 -12.61 -18.00
CA THR A 53 -7.32 -13.60 -17.37
C THR A 53 -7.95 -14.97 -17.17
N VAL A 54 -9.24 -15.20 -17.47
CA VAL A 54 -9.99 -16.33 -16.89
C VAL A 54 -10.26 -17.49 -17.84
N CYS A 55 -10.10 -17.36 -19.16
CA CYS A 55 -10.65 -18.34 -20.11
C CYS A 55 -9.65 -19.16 -20.93
N CYS A 56 -8.33 -19.00 -20.76
CA CYS A 56 -7.38 -19.77 -21.56
C CYS A 56 -6.06 -20.07 -20.82
N PRO A 57 -5.24 -21.03 -21.28
CA PRO A 57 -3.96 -21.35 -20.63
C PRO A 57 -3.00 -20.18 -20.50
N ARG A 58 -2.99 -19.21 -21.43
CA ARG A 58 -2.18 -17.99 -21.36
C ARG A 58 -2.61 -17.09 -20.19
N SER A 59 -3.91 -16.98 -19.96
CA SER A 59 -4.46 -16.21 -18.86
C SER A 59 -4.21 -16.89 -17.52
N ALA A 60 -4.34 -18.22 -17.47
CA ALA A 60 -4.03 -19.01 -16.28
C ALA A 60 -2.55 -18.86 -15.85
N ALA A 61 -1.62 -18.69 -16.80
CA ALA A 61 -0.21 -18.45 -16.51
C ALA A 61 0.06 -17.10 -15.82
N LYS A 62 -0.83 -16.12 -15.96
CA LYS A 62 -0.76 -14.82 -15.26
C LYS A 62 -1.25 -14.90 -13.81
N MET A 63 -1.95 -15.97 -13.45
CA MET A 63 -2.43 -16.20 -12.09
C MET A 63 -1.30 -16.71 -11.20
N PRO A 64 -1.34 -16.48 -9.89
CA PRO A 64 -0.45 -17.16 -8.97
C PRO A 64 -0.72 -18.66 -9.03
N ALA A 65 0.28 -19.49 -8.70
CA ALA A 65 0.18 -20.96 -8.78
C ALA A 65 -0.83 -21.49 -7.76
N SER A 66 -2.12 -21.41 -8.09
CA SER A 66 -3.25 -21.77 -7.22
C SER A 66 -3.13 -23.23 -6.76
N GLY A 67 -3.40 -23.46 -5.47
CA GLY A 67 -3.26 -24.76 -4.80
C GLY A 67 -1.81 -25.14 -4.44
N LYS A 68 -0.80 -24.30 -4.80
CA LYS A 68 0.63 -24.58 -4.56
C LYS A 68 1.33 -23.47 -3.78
N LEU A 69 0.61 -22.55 -3.18
CA LEU A 69 1.18 -21.40 -2.45
C LEU A 69 1.47 -21.73 -0.98
N LYS A 70 0.58 -22.50 -0.34
CA LYS A 70 0.76 -22.99 1.03
C LYS A 70 2.02 -23.84 1.14
N GLY A 71 2.81 -23.66 2.20
CA GLY A 71 4.07 -24.35 2.44
C GLY A 71 5.26 -23.85 1.63
N LYS A 72 5.06 -22.88 0.72
CA LYS A 72 6.18 -22.24 0.02
C LYS A 72 6.98 -21.34 0.95
N LYS A 73 8.27 -21.22 0.69
CA LYS A 73 9.14 -20.26 1.41
C LYS A 73 8.66 -18.83 1.13
N ALA A 74 8.43 -18.09 2.20
CA ALA A 74 7.95 -16.70 2.11
C ALA A 74 8.88 -15.83 1.24
N LEU A 75 10.21 -15.96 1.41
CA LEU A 75 11.20 -15.23 0.60
C LEU A 75 11.17 -15.56 -0.90
N GLU A 76 10.74 -16.78 -1.27
CA GLU A 76 10.54 -17.12 -2.69
C GLU A 76 9.32 -16.40 -3.27
N LEU A 77 8.23 -16.35 -2.51
CA LEU A 77 7.00 -15.70 -2.95
C LEU A 77 7.12 -14.17 -3.01
N THR A 78 8.05 -13.55 -2.25
CA THR A 78 8.31 -12.11 -2.39
C THR A 78 8.74 -11.71 -3.80
N LYS A 79 9.37 -12.61 -4.58
CA LYS A 79 9.76 -12.34 -5.97
C LYS A 79 8.57 -12.02 -6.87
N LEU A 80 7.39 -12.51 -6.50
CA LEU A 80 6.15 -12.20 -7.22
C LEU A 80 5.80 -10.71 -7.18
N ALA A 81 6.28 -9.96 -6.18
CA ALA A 81 6.05 -8.53 -6.07
C ALA A 81 6.66 -7.70 -7.22
N SER A 82 7.63 -8.26 -7.94
CA SER A 82 8.26 -7.65 -9.12
C SER A 82 7.81 -8.30 -10.45
N ASN A 83 6.73 -9.10 -10.44
CA ASN A 83 6.24 -9.78 -11.63
C ASN A 83 5.38 -8.84 -12.50
N ASP A 84 5.26 -9.11 -13.80
CA ASP A 84 4.41 -8.32 -14.71
C ASP A 84 2.91 -8.50 -14.43
N SER A 85 2.49 -9.65 -13.91
CA SER A 85 1.11 -9.90 -13.52
C SER A 85 0.77 -9.18 -12.20
N SER A 86 -0.18 -8.25 -12.24
CA SER A 86 -0.70 -7.55 -11.06
C SER A 86 -1.27 -8.50 -9.99
N MET A 87 -1.88 -9.63 -10.42
CA MET A 87 -2.37 -10.65 -9.49
C MET A 87 -1.22 -11.36 -8.76
N GLN A 88 -0.13 -11.70 -9.47
CA GLN A 88 1.06 -12.25 -8.83
C GLN A 88 1.72 -11.22 -7.92
N ARG A 89 1.78 -9.94 -8.34
CA ARG A 89 2.27 -8.85 -7.48
C ARG A 89 1.46 -8.74 -6.19
N SER A 90 0.14 -8.90 -6.26
CA SER A 90 -0.72 -8.87 -5.06
C SER A 90 -0.29 -9.91 -4.02
N VAL A 91 -0.02 -11.14 -4.45
CA VAL A 91 0.50 -12.19 -3.56
C VAL A 91 1.86 -11.82 -2.99
N GLY A 92 2.80 -11.39 -3.84
CA GLY A 92 4.14 -11.00 -3.40
C GLY A 92 4.13 -9.85 -2.40
N VAL A 93 3.27 -8.83 -2.63
CA VAL A 93 3.09 -7.67 -1.76
C VAL A 93 2.42 -8.06 -0.43
N ALA A 94 1.43 -8.97 -0.43
CA ALA A 94 0.84 -9.48 0.80
C ALA A 94 1.88 -10.22 1.66
N VAL A 95 2.73 -11.04 1.06
CA VAL A 95 3.83 -11.74 1.75
C VAL A 95 4.89 -10.76 2.26
N LEU A 96 5.22 -9.71 1.49
CA LEU A 96 6.13 -8.64 1.95
C LEU A 96 5.57 -7.89 3.17
N ASN A 97 4.25 -7.64 3.20
CA ASN A 97 3.59 -7.06 4.37
C ASN A 97 3.67 -7.99 5.60
N ALA A 98 3.46 -9.30 5.41
CA ALA A 98 3.57 -10.29 6.48
C ALA A 98 5.01 -10.39 7.03
N LEU A 99 6.03 -10.43 6.16
CA LEU A 99 7.44 -10.39 6.56
C LEU A 99 7.82 -9.07 7.22
N SER A 100 7.23 -7.95 6.80
CA SER A 100 7.42 -6.65 7.44
C SER A 100 6.84 -6.64 8.86
N ALA A 101 5.67 -7.25 9.06
CA ALA A 101 5.07 -7.40 10.38
C ALA A 101 5.98 -8.25 11.31
N LEU A 102 6.52 -9.35 10.81
CA LEU A 102 7.51 -10.17 11.53
C LEU A 102 8.76 -9.35 11.89
N LEU A 103 9.31 -8.58 10.94
CA LEU A 103 10.49 -7.76 11.16
C LEU A 103 10.24 -6.69 12.24
N VAL A 104 9.07 -6.05 12.19
CA VAL A 104 8.65 -5.08 13.21
C VAL A 104 8.46 -5.73 14.58
N ARG A 105 7.89 -6.93 14.64
CA ARG A 105 7.70 -7.65 15.90
C ARG A 105 9.04 -8.04 16.57
N GLU A 106 10.04 -8.39 15.76
CA GLU A 106 11.34 -8.84 16.29
C GLU A 106 12.30 -7.68 16.59
N HIS A 107 12.28 -6.61 15.80
CA HIS A 107 13.27 -5.53 15.88
C HIS A 107 12.68 -4.15 16.23
N GLY A 108 11.36 -4.04 16.35
CA GLY A 108 10.68 -2.75 16.49
C GLY A 108 10.55 -2.00 15.17
N MET A 109 9.71 -0.97 15.18
CA MET A 109 9.53 -0.09 14.03
C MET A 109 10.61 1.01 14.05
N PRO A 110 11.41 1.22 12.98
CA PRO A 110 12.46 2.26 12.94
C PRO A 110 11.88 3.65 12.64
N ALA A 111 10.72 3.95 13.21
CA ALA A 111 9.99 5.20 12.98
C ALA A 111 8.92 5.39 14.06
N ARG A 112 8.41 6.61 14.18
CA ARG A 112 7.30 6.91 15.10
C ARG A 112 6.01 6.28 14.58
N VAL A 113 5.35 5.47 15.42
CA VAL A 113 4.05 4.84 15.11
C VAL A 113 2.95 5.48 15.95
N VAL A 114 1.89 5.94 15.28
CA VAL A 114 0.66 6.43 15.94
C VAL A 114 -0.44 5.42 15.69
N LYS A 115 -0.82 4.71 16.76
CA LYS A 115 -1.87 3.68 16.71
C LYS A 115 -3.25 4.32 16.71
N GLY A 116 -4.17 3.78 15.91
CA GLY A 116 -5.55 4.27 15.81
C GLY A 116 -5.73 5.52 14.92
N ALA A 117 -4.63 6.13 14.46
CA ALA A 117 -4.65 7.30 13.59
C ALA A 117 -4.63 6.92 12.11
N ASP A 118 -5.20 7.77 11.27
CA ASP A 118 -4.92 7.75 9.83
C ASP A 118 -3.93 8.88 9.46
N ALA A 119 -3.54 8.95 8.17
CA ALA A 119 -2.51 9.89 7.73
C ALA A 119 -2.86 11.36 7.99
N LEU A 120 -4.12 11.74 7.83
CA LEU A 120 -4.55 13.13 8.00
C LEU A 120 -4.52 13.59 9.47
N ASP A 121 -4.49 12.65 10.41
CA ASP A 121 -4.43 12.97 11.85
C ASP A 121 -3.00 13.30 12.31
N VAL A 122 -1.98 12.98 11.49
CA VAL A 122 -0.56 13.12 11.85
C VAL A 122 0.21 14.14 11.03
N ILE A 123 -0.43 14.77 10.05
CA ILE A 123 0.15 15.83 9.21
C ILE A 123 -0.54 17.17 9.45
N LYS A 124 0.14 18.25 9.05
CA LYS A 124 -0.44 19.60 9.07
C LYS A 124 -0.73 20.06 7.63
N ILE A 125 -2.00 20.24 7.32
CA ILE A 125 -2.47 20.84 6.07
C ILE A 125 -2.71 22.34 6.29
N LYS A 126 -2.05 23.20 5.53
CA LYS A 126 -2.24 24.65 5.53
C LYS A 126 -3.41 25.03 4.60
N ALA A 127 -4.06 26.16 4.83
CA ALA A 127 -5.21 26.62 4.02
C ALA A 127 -4.86 26.85 2.53
N VAL A 128 -3.61 27.17 2.25
CA VAL A 128 -3.10 27.44 0.89
C VAL A 128 -2.53 26.22 0.18
N ASP A 129 -2.48 25.04 0.83
CA ASP A 129 -1.89 23.86 0.22
C ASP A 129 -2.73 23.33 -0.96
N THR A 130 -2.06 22.98 -2.04
CA THR A 130 -2.62 22.14 -3.11
C THR A 130 -2.46 20.67 -2.71
N ILE A 131 -3.57 19.97 -2.62
CA ILE A 131 -3.63 18.55 -2.21
C ILE A 131 -3.89 17.72 -3.46
N VAL A 132 -3.00 16.79 -3.75
CA VAL A 132 -3.17 15.82 -4.84
C VAL A 132 -3.36 14.44 -4.27
N MET A 133 -4.43 13.75 -4.69
CA MET A 133 -4.73 12.39 -4.30
C MET A 133 -4.66 11.48 -5.51
N VAL A 134 -3.83 10.44 -5.47
CA VAL A 134 -3.75 9.39 -6.49
C VAL A 134 -4.51 8.16 -5.99
N GLY A 135 -5.61 7.86 -6.66
CA GLY A 135 -6.63 6.91 -6.23
C GLY A 135 -7.73 7.57 -5.39
N ALA A 136 -8.99 7.25 -5.66
CA ALA A 136 -10.16 7.79 -4.97
C ALA A 136 -10.31 7.20 -3.55
N PHE A 137 -9.75 7.87 -2.54
CA PHE A 137 -9.81 7.46 -1.14
C PHE A 137 -11.01 8.11 -0.44
N VAL A 138 -12.18 7.45 -0.49
CA VAL A 138 -13.45 8.01 -0.01
C VAL A 138 -13.38 8.61 1.41
N PRO A 139 -12.74 7.99 2.41
CA PRO A 139 -12.63 8.58 3.74
C PRO A 139 -11.88 9.92 3.75
N PHE A 140 -10.85 10.06 2.91
CA PHE A 140 -10.07 11.30 2.82
C PHE A 140 -10.79 12.36 2.00
N ILE A 141 -11.47 11.96 0.91
CA ILE A 141 -12.33 12.88 0.14
C ILE A 141 -13.35 13.53 1.06
N LYS A 142 -14.03 12.75 1.91
CA LYS A 142 -15.01 13.28 2.88
C LYS A 142 -14.41 14.28 3.87
N LYS A 143 -13.16 14.09 4.29
CA LYS A 143 -12.46 14.99 5.22
C LYS A 143 -11.89 16.24 4.54
N LEU A 144 -11.58 16.17 3.24
CA LEU A 144 -10.89 17.22 2.53
C LEU A 144 -11.80 18.07 1.64
N LYS A 145 -12.87 17.49 1.06
CA LYS A 145 -13.84 18.28 0.30
C LYS A 145 -14.53 19.30 1.18
N GLY A 146 -14.72 20.50 0.67
CA GLY A 146 -15.32 21.62 1.43
C GLY A 146 -14.34 22.41 2.29
N ARG A 147 -13.04 22.04 2.32
CA ARG A 147 -11.98 22.92 2.83
C ARG A 147 -11.62 23.98 1.79
N SER A 148 -10.95 25.04 2.23
CA SER A 148 -10.46 26.09 1.32
C SER A 148 -9.31 25.66 0.41
N ASN A 149 -8.77 24.46 0.63
CA ASN A 149 -7.68 23.91 -0.16
C ASN A 149 -8.11 23.53 -1.58
N GLU A 150 -7.22 23.67 -2.54
CA GLU A 150 -7.38 23.01 -3.84
C GLU A 150 -7.19 21.50 -3.65
N LEU A 151 -8.20 20.70 -4.01
CA LEU A 151 -8.14 19.22 -3.98
C LEU A 151 -8.26 18.68 -5.40
N LEU A 152 -7.26 17.92 -5.84
CA LEU A 152 -7.22 17.27 -7.15
C LEU A 152 -7.12 15.76 -6.95
N ILE A 153 -7.98 14.99 -7.63
CA ILE A 153 -8.04 13.53 -7.49
C ILE A 153 -7.74 12.88 -8.82
N ILE A 154 -6.60 12.22 -8.90
CA ILE A 154 -6.15 11.47 -10.07
C ILE A 154 -6.63 10.03 -9.92
N ASP A 155 -7.48 9.57 -10.82
CA ASP A 155 -7.95 8.18 -10.85
C ASP A 155 -8.15 7.73 -12.30
N LYS A 156 -7.93 6.44 -12.58
CA LYS A 156 -8.16 5.83 -13.90
C LYS A 156 -9.64 5.88 -14.29
N HIS A 157 -10.52 5.82 -13.29
CA HIS A 157 -11.96 5.73 -13.45
C HIS A 157 -12.67 6.95 -12.83
N PRO A 158 -13.20 7.89 -13.65
CA PRO A 158 -13.94 9.05 -13.12
C PRO A 158 -15.17 8.64 -12.30
N GLN A 159 -15.75 7.44 -12.57
CA GLN A 159 -16.88 6.90 -11.81
C GLN A 159 -16.51 6.42 -10.40
N ALA A 160 -15.25 6.41 -10.02
CA ALA A 160 -14.83 6.19 -8.63
C ALA A 160 -15.25 7.35 -7.71
N LEU A 161 -15.57 8.52 -8.28
CA LEU A 161 -16.05 9.70 -7.61
C LEU A 161 -17.56 9.85 -7.77
N LYS A 162 -18.21 10.38 -6.74
CA LYS A 162 -19.62 10.77 -6.84
C LYS A 162 -19.81 11.91 -7.82
N GLU A 163 -21.05 12.13 -8.26
CA GLU A 163 -21.36 13.16 -9.24
C GLU A 163 -20.96 14.56 -8.76
N ASP A 164 -21.25 14.88 -7.50
CA ASP A 164 -20.86 16.16 -6.86
C ASP A 164 -19.34 16.30 -6.63
N GLU A 165 -18.58 15.23 -6.75
CA GLU A 165 -17.13 15.17 -6.58
C GLU A 165 -16.36 15.12 -7.92
N ARG A 166 -17.05 14.95 -9.07
CA ARG A 166 -16.42 14.79 -10.39
C ARG A 166 -15.59 15.99 -10.85
N HIS A 167 -15.90 17.18 -10.39
CA HIS A 167 -15.10 18.38 -10.68
C HIS A 167 -13.68 18.30 -10.08
N LEU A 168 -13.45 17.46 -9.07
CA LEU A 168 -12.14 17.19 -8.46
C LEU A 168 -11.31 16.22 -9.29
N TRP A 169 -11.93 15.44 -10.18
CA TRP A 169 -11.25 14.41 -10.95
C TRP A 169 -10.28 14.97 -11.97
N ARG A 170 -9.15 14.29 -12.09
CA ARG A 170 -8.14 14.52 -13.13
C ARG A 170 -7.70 13.20 -13.74
N SER A 171 -7.41 13.21 -15.03
CA SER A 171 -6.86 12.06 -15.75
C SER A 171 -5.44 11.74 -15.26
N PRO A 172 -5.02 10.47 -15.24
CA PRO A 172 -3.62 10.10 -15.03
C PRO A 172 -2.63 10.79 -15.96
N ALA A 173 -3.03 11.18 -17.16
CA ALA A 173 -2.20 11.95 -18.10
C ALA A 173 -1.78 13.32 -17.54
N SER A 174 -2.51 13.87 -16.58
CA SER A 174 -2.20 15.17 -15.96
C SER A 174 -1.16 15.08 -14.82
N ILE A 175 -0.65 13.89 -14.49
CA ILE A 175 0.31 13.69 -13.39
C ILE A 175 1.50 14.65 -13.48
N PRO A 176 2.23 14.80 -14.61
CA PRO A 176 3.43 15.63 -14.65
C PRO A 176 3.15 17.10 -14.29
N GLU A 177 2.04 17.66 -14.80
CA GLU A 177 1.65 19.05 -14.54
C GLU A 177 1.18 19.26 -13.11
N ILE A 178 0.35 18.34 -12.59
CA ILE A 178 -0.31 18.49 -11.29
C ILE A 178 0.69 18.25 -10.15
N MET A 179 1.58 17.25 -10.27
CA MET A 179 2.55 16.93 -9.23
C MET A 179 3.57 18.03 -8.99
N ASP A 180 3.91 18.82 -10.01
CA ASP A 180 4.87 19.93 -9.91
C ASP A 180 4.38 21.05 -8.98
N ARG A 181 3.08 21.15 -8.72
CA ARG A 181 2.49 22.18 -7.86
C ARG A 181 1.87 21.63 -6.56
N ALA A 182 2.00 20.33 -6.30
CA ALA A 182 1.44 19.71 -5.12
C ALA A 182 2.26 19.99 -3.86
N ASP A 183 1.60 20.47 -2.80
CA ASP A 183 2.19 20.61 -1.45
C ASP A 183 2.04 19.34 -0.62
N VAL A 184 0.89 18.65 -0.79
CA VAL A 184 0.57 17.40 -0.11
C VAL A 184 0.12 16.38 -1.15
N VAL A 185 0.79 15.24 -1.21
CA VAL A 185 0.45 14.15 -2.12
C VAL A 185 0.03 12.92 -1.32
N ILE A 186 -1.13 12.36 -1.66
CA ILE A 186 -1.67 11.15 -1.05
C ILE A 186 -1.75 10.09 -2.15
N ILE A 187 -0.97 9.02 -2.00
CA ILE A 187 -0.90 7.93 -2.98
C ILE A 187 -1.52 6.67 -2.36
N THR A 188 -2.39 6.01 -3.10
CA THR A 188 -2.95 4.72 -2.68
C THR A 188 -1.88 3.64 -2.66
N GLY A 189 -1.88 2.80 -1.62
CA GLY A 189 -1.01 1.62 -1.55
C GLY A 189 -1.24 0.59 -2.67
N SER A 190 -2.39 0.64 -3.36
CA SER A 190 -2.66 -0.24 -4.52
C SER A 190 -1.66 0.01 -5.67
N SER A 191 -1.04 1.20 -5.76
CA SER A 191 -0.01 1.52 -6.75
C SER A 191 1.21 0.58 -6.69
N MET A 192 1.48 -0.06 -5.56
CA MET A 192 2.50 -1.12 -5.46
C MET A 192 2.12 -2.39 -6.23
N VAL A 193 0.83 -2.71 -6.26
CA VAL A 193 0.30 -3.87 -6.96
C VAL A 193 0.01 -3.57 -8.43
N GLU A 194 -0.54 -2.39 -8.71
CA GLU A 194 -0.85 -1.96 -10.07
C GLU A 194 0.39 -1.53 -10.86
N GLY A 195 1.46 -1.20 -10.16
CA GLY A 195 2.68 -0.60 -10.73
C GLY A 195 2.64 0.93 -10.70
N GLY A 196 3.78 1.56 -10.96
CA GLY A 196 3.89 3.01 -11.08
C GLY A 196 4.18 3.77 -9.78
N LEU A 197 4.38 3.10 -8.63
CA LEU A 197 4.68 3.81 -7.39
C LEU A 197 6.01 4.57 -7.46
N ASP A 198 7.05 3.95 -8.00
CA ASP A 198 8.38 4.60 -8.10
C ASP A 198 8.32 5.85 -9.00
N GLU A 199 7.58 5.80 -10.11
CA GLU A 199 7.33 6.93 -11.01
C GLU A 199 6.52 8.04 -10.33
N LEU A 200 5.44 7.67 -9.61
CA LEU A 200 4.64 8.63 -8.85
C LEU A 200 5.47 9.36 -7.80
N LEU A 201 6.30 8.63 -7.05
CA LEU A 201 7.18 9.24 -6.04
C LEU A 201 8.25 10.14 -6.68
N SER A 202 8.79 9.74 -7.83
CA SER A 202 9.75 10.56 -8.58
C SER A 202 9.16 11.87 -9.08
N ALA A 203 7.85 11.92 -9.34
CA ALA A 203 7.13 13.12 -9.74
C ALA A 203 6.83 14.07 -8.57
N CYS A 204 6.91 13.62 -7.32
CA CYS A 204 6.61 14.41 -6.12
C CYS A 204 7.78 15.32 -5.70
N THR A 205 8.31 16.15 -6.59
CA THR A 205 9.55 16.92 -6.37
C THR A 205 9.41 18.06 -5.37
N LYS A 206 8.23 18.68 -5.27
CA LYS A 206 7.95 19.86 -4.43
C LYS A 206 7.09 19.54 -3.20
N ALA A 207 6.50 18.36 -3.15
CA ALA A 207 5.59 18.00 -2.07
C ALA A 207 6.30 17.96 -0.71
N ARG A 208 5.74 18.71 0.24
CA ARG A 208 6.19 18.73 1.64
C ARG A 208 5.79 17.47 2.38
N GLU A 209 4.61 16.94 2.07
CA GLU A 209 4.09 15.72 2.63
C GLU A 209 3.76 14.74 1.50
N ILE A 210 4.34 13.57 1.57
CA ILE A 210 4.06 12.45 0.66
C ILE A 210 3.54 11.29 1.50
N ILE A 211 2.29 10.94 1.30
CA ILE A 211 1.57 9.95 2.09
C ILE A 211 1.31 8.73 1.22
N LEU A 212 1.67 7.55 1.72
CA LEU A 212 1.25 6.28 1.15
C LEU A 212 0.15 5.68 2.04
N ALA A 213 -1.06 5.50 1.51
CA ALA A 213 -2.23 5.17 2.30
C ALA A 213 -2.94 3.88 1.88
N GLY A 214 -3.51 3.19 2.87
CA GLY A 214 -4.32 1.99 2.72
C GLY A 214 -3.69 0.74 3.32
N PRO A 215 -4.46 -0.34 3.51
CA PRO A 215 -3.98 -1.57 4.13
C PRO A 215 -2.74 -2.19 3.47
N THR A 216 -2.56 -1.98 2.16
CA THR A 216 -1.38 -2.43 1.41
C THR A 216 -0.10 -1.70 1.83
N ALA A 217 -0.19 -0.51 2.42
CA ALA A 217 0.95 0.33 2.82
C ALA A 217 1.46 0.02 4.25
N SER A 218 1.43 -1.24 4.69
CA SER A 218 1.82 -1.65 6.06
C SER A 218 3.24 -2.21 6.14
N MET A 219 4.11 -1.83 5.21
CA MET A 219 5.44 -2.41 5.04
C MET A 219 6.51 -1.75 5.92
N TRP A 220 7.66 -2.38 5.98
CA TRP A 220 8.88 -1.80 6.53
C TRP A 220 9.21 -0.48 5.84
N PRO A 221 9.36 0.63 6.58
CA PRO A 221 9.21 1.96 5.99
C PRO A 221 10.47 2.53 5.31
N GLU A 222 11.67 2.02 5.64
CA GLU A 222 12.93 2.63 5.19
C GLU A 222 13.06 2.86 3.68
N PRO A 223 12.70 1.89 2.78
CA PRO A 223 12.80 2.11 1.34
C PRO A 223 11.90 3.23 0.82
N PHE A 224 10.75 3.42 1.47
CA PHE A 224 9.77 4.46 1.13
C PHE A 224 10.24 5.85 1.62
N PHE A 225 10.74 5.92 2.86
CA PHE A 225 11.25 7.15 3.44
C PHE A 225 12.47 7.70 2.70
N LYS A 226 13.34 6.84 2.17
CA LYS A 226 14.46 7.22 1.30
C LYS A 226 13.99 7.91 0.01
N ARG A 227 12.77 7.63 -0.45
CA ARG A 227 12.16 8.21 -1.65
C ARG A 227 11.17 9.34 -1.36
N GLY A 228 11.27 9.93 -0.17
CA GLY A 228 10.52 11.13 0.17
C GLY A 228 9.16 10.89 0.84
N VAL A 229 8.70 9.65 0.98
CA VAL A 229 7.47 9.38 1.76
C VAL A 229 7.66 9.89 3.19
N THR A 230 6.68 10.65 3.69
CA THR A 230 6.71 11.23 5.04
C THR A 230 5.82 10.45 6.00
N VAL A 231 4.73 9.85 5.48
CA VAL A 231 3.79 9.06 6.28
C VAL A 231 3.36 7.83 5.49
N MET A 232 3.39 6.67 6.14
CA MET A 232 2.73 5.45 5.66
C MET A 232 1.54 5.15 6.57
N ALA A 233 0.32 5.19 6.04
CA ALA A 233 -0.90 4.92 6.78
C ALA A 233 -1.47 3.57 6.36
N GLY A 234 -1.31 2.59 7.21
CA GLY A 234 -1.70 1.20 6.98
C GLY A 234 -2.47 0.58 8.13
N ILE A 235 -2.28 -0.71 8.31
CA ILE A 235 -2.86 -1.50 9.39
C ILE A 235 -1.79 -2.34 10.09
N SER A 236 -2.00 -2.60 11.38
CA SER A 236 -1.32 -3.65 12.13
C SER A 236 -2.31 -4.78 12.36
N VAL A 237 -1.97 -5.99 11.91
CA VAL A 237 -2.83 -7.17 12.05
C VAL A 237 -2.71 -7.70 13.49
N ASN A 238 -3.84 -7.92 14.15
CA ASN A 238 -3.90 -8.44 15.52
C ASN A 238 -4.46 -9.87 15.56
N ASP A 239 -5.32 -10.20 14.58
CA ASP A 239 -5.95 -11.53 14.46
C ASP A 239 -5.83 -11.99 12.99
N PRO A 240 -4.74 -12.70 12.64
CA PRO A 240 -4.47 -13.19 11.31
C PRO A 240 -5.56 -14.11 10.75
N ASP A 241 -6.12 -15.01 11.55
CA ASP A 241 -7.10 -15.97 11.10
C ASP A 241 -8.44 -15.30 10.77
N LYS A 242 -8.86 -14.35 11.62
CA LYS A 242 -10.03 -13.52 11.35
C LYS A 242 -9.84 -12.64 10.11
N LEU A 243 -8.63 -12.11 9.89
CA LEU A 243 -8.31 -11.33 8.69
C LEU A 243 -8.45 -12.19 7.42
N LEU A 244 -7.90 -13.40 7.42
CA LEU A 244 -8.03 -14.36 6.32
C LEU A 244 -9.50 -14.71 6.06
N GLN A 245 -10.30 -14.91 7.11
CA GLN A 245 -11.73 -15.16 6.99
C GLN A 245 -12.43 -13.98 6.29
N VAL A 246 -12.23 -12.75 6.79
CA VAL A 246 -12.83 -11.54 6.20
C VAL A 246 -12.45 -11.40 4.72
N VAL A 247 -11.20 -11.63 4.37
CA VAL A 247 -10.73 -11.55 2.99
C VAL A 247 -11.40 -12.62 2.11
N SER A 248 -11.50 -13.86 2.57
CA SER A 248 -12.11 -14.95 1.81
C SER A 248 -13.63 -14.80 1.62
N GLU A 249 -14.28 -14.04 2.52
CA GLU A 249 -15.71 -13.70 2.43
C GLU A 249 -15.95 -12.42 1.59
N GLY A 250 -14.94 -11.91 0.88
CA GLY A 250 -15.05 -10.71 0.03
C GLY A 250 -15.05 -9.40 0.80
N GLY A 251 -14.52 -9.38 2.02
CA GLY A 251 -14.47 -8.20 2.85
C GLY A 251 -13.52 -7.13 2.29
N SER A 252 -13.96 -5.88 2.30
CA SER A 252 -13.14 -4.70 2.00
C SER A 252 -12.44 -4.19 3.26
N GLY A 253 -11.57 -3.16 3.12
CA GLY A 253 -10.87 -2.54 4.24
C GLY A 253 -11.77 -2.00 5.37
N TYR A 254 -13.05 -1.77 5.10
CA TYR A 254 -14.04 -1.39 6.11
C TYR A 254 -14.30 -2.49 7.17
N PHE A 255 -14.08 -3.74 6.81
CA PHE A 255 -14.27 -4.91 7.70
C PHE A 255 -12.99 -5.28 8.47
N PHE A 256 -11.90 -4.52 8.32
CA PHE A 256 -10.64 -4.80 8.99
C PHE A 256 -10.54 -4.25 10.41
N THR A 257 -11.57 -3.55 10.92
CA THR A 257 -11.57 -2.96 12.26
C THR A 257 -11.50 -3.97 13.40
N GLY A 258 -11.99 -5.20 13.20
CA GLY A 258 -11.87 -6.30 14.16
C GLY A 258 -10.48 -6.93 14.16
N PRO A 259 -10.05 -7.50 13.01
CA PRO A 259 -8.78 -8.25 12.94
C PRO A 259 -7.53 -7.36 12.87
N SER A 260 -7.67 -6.05 12.75
CA SER A 260 -6.53 -5.12 12.67
C SER A 260 -6.82 -3.76 13.28
N ARG A 261 -5.75 -2.98 13.46
CA ARG A 261 -5.81 -1.57 13.89
C ARG A 261 -5.15 -0.69 12.85
N LYS A 262 -5.71 0.50 12.61
CA LYS A 262 -5.03 1.54 11.84
C LYS A 262 -3.73 1.96 12.51
N ILE A 263 -2.72 2.21 11.70
CA ILE A 263 -1.45 2.78 12.14
C ILE A 263 -1.01 3.85 11.14
N ALA A 264 -0.39 4.92 11.67
CA ALA A 264 0.35 5.87 10.88
C ALA A 264 1.83 5.76 11.29
N ILE A 265 2.69 5.42 10.33
CA ILE A 265 4.14 5.33 10.48
C ILE A 265 4.72 6.63 9.93
N VAL A 266 5.30 7.45 10.80
CA VAL A 266 5.75 8.80 10.48
C VAL A 266 7.26 8.84 10.44
N ARG A 267 7.83 9.37 9.34
CA ARG A 267 9.27 9.60 9.21
C ARG A 267 9.73 10.60 10.27
N GLU A 268 10.67 10.19 11.11
CA GLU A 268 11.33 11.13 12.01
C GLU A 268 12.25 12.06 11.21
N LYS A 269 12.13 13.37 11.43
CA LYS A 269 13.05 14.32 10.84
C LYS A 269 14.42 14.08 11.47
N ARG A 270 15.44 13.85 10.66
CA ARG A 270 16.81 13.83 11.17
C ARG A 270 17.14 15.20 11.74
N ILE A 271 17.74 15.21 12.94
CA ILE A 271 18.31 16.44 13.53
C ILE A 271 19.35 16.94 12.52
N GLY A 272 19.06 18.05 11.81
CA GLY A 272 19.93 18.61 10.77
C GLY A 272 19.26 18.85 9.40
N GLU A 273 18.08 18.30 9.11
CA GLU A 273 17.29 18.68 7.94
C GLU A 273 16.59 20.03 8.21
N GLY A 274 17.40 21.10 8.23
CA GLY A 274 16.91 22.47 8.28
C GLY A 274 16.16 22.82 7.00
N ARG A 275 15.09 23.59 7.15
CA ARG A 275 14.25 24.15 6.09
C ARG A 275 15.12 24.67 4.93
N ARG A 276 15.01 24.05 3.78
CA ARG A 276 15.29 24.71 2.50
C ARG A 276 14.01 25.30 1.94
#